data_e2e9fe3596cb25589cb2b10634a2e4e4
#
_entry.id   e2e9fe3596cb25589cb2b10634a2e4e4
#
_cell.length_a   1.000
_cell.length_b   1.000
_cell.length_c   1.000
_cell.angle_alpha   90.00
_cell.angle_beta   90.00
_cell.angle_gamma   90.00
#
_symmetry.space_group_name_H-M   'P 1'
#
loop_
_entity.id
_entity.type
_entity.pdbx_description
1 polymer ?
#
loop_
_entity_poly.entity_id
_entity_poly.type
_entity_poly.pdbx_seq_one_letter_code
_entity_poly.pdbx_strand_id
1 'polypeptide(L)'
;MPEGSLVCNVEQYAGDRGSFAKTSGSYAIIVSQSEEDNKTKLKLPSGVKKTVSGNARAMLGIVAGGGRIDKPVLKAGNQYHKYKAKRHVWPRAKGVCMNPVEHPFGGGNQQHLGKPSTVRRDIPHGRKVGLIAARRTGRLRGGKQKKVKGMEA
;
A
#
# COMPACT_ATOMS: atom_id res chain seq x y z
N MET A 1 18.17 -0.71 -22.08
CA MET A 1 16.77 -0.35 -22.46
C MET A 1 16.71 1.15 -22.60
N PRO A 2 16.01 1.73 -23.59
CA PRO A 2 15.93 3.17 -23.75
C PRO A 2 15.24 3.86 -22.55
N GLU A 3 15.58 5.11 -22.32
CA GLU A 3 14.90 5.95 -21.34
C GLU A 3 13.41 6.11 -21.71
N GLY A 4 12.54 6.19 -20.72
CA GLY A 4 11.09 6.17 -20.93
C GLY A 4 10.45 4.78 -21.02
N SER A 5 11.24 3.71 -21.13
CA SER A 5 10.69 2.35 -21.20
C SER A 5 9.89 1.98 -19.96
N LEU A 6 8.77 1.29 -20.18
CA LEU A 6 7.97 0.69 -19.10
C LEU A 6 8.53 -0.67 -18.76
N VAL A 7 8.81 -0.88 -17.49
CA VAL A 7 9.39 -2.13 -16.96
C VAL A 7 8.64 -2.58 -15.71
N CYS A 8 8.58 -3.86 -15.48
CA CYS A 8 7.99 -4.46 -14.29
C CYS A 8 8.88 -5.54 -13.71
N ASN A 9 8.53 -6.04 -12.54
CA ASN A 9 9.29 -7.06 -11.81
C ASN A 9 10.78 -6.73 -11.72
N VAL A 10 11.10 -5.49 -11.35
CA VAL A 10 12.46 -4.97 -11.34
C VAL A 10 13.20 -5.45 -10.11
N GLU A 11 14.41 -5.92 -10.29
CA GLU A 11 15.29 -6.32 -9.20
C GLU A 11 15.83 -5.10 -8.44
N GLN A 12 15.96 -5.22 -7.13
CA GLN A 12 16.67 -4.25 -6.31
C GLN A 12 18.18 -4.50 -6.37
N TYR A 13 18.56 -5.76 -6.29
CA TYR A 13 19.91 -6.25 -6.44
C TYR A 13 19.92 -7.30 -7.54
N ALA A 14 21.01 -7.41 -8.27
CA ALA A 14 21.13 -8.41 -9.33
C ALA A 14 20.92 -9.83 -8.76
N GLY A 15 19.97 -10.58 -9.34
CA GLY A 15 19.65 -11.95 -8.94
C GLY A 15 18.61 -12.12 -7.83
N ASP A 16 17.93 -11.03 -7.37
CA ASP A 16 16.91 -11.09 -6.32
C ASP A 16 15.51 -11.52 -6.82
N ARG A 17 15.38 -11.86 -8.08
CA ARG A 17 14.14 -12.33 -8.75
C ARG A 17 13.03 -11.29 -8.83
N GLY A 18 13.33 -10.03 -8.59
CA GLY A 18 12.38 -8.91 -8.68
C GLY A 18 11.78 -8.50 -7.35
N SER A 19 11.82 -7.22 -7.11
CA SER A 19 11.33 -6.57 -5.87
C SER A 19 10.33 -5.45 -6.14
N PHE A 20 10.47 -4.71 -7.25
CA PHE A 20 9.66 -3.53 -7.55
C PHE A 20 8.67 -3.79 -8.69
N ALA A 21 7.55 -3.07 -8.66
CA ALA A 21 6.51 -3.10 -9.71
C ALA A 21 6.03 -4.53 -10.03
N LYS A 22 5.62 -5.28 -9.01
CA LYS A 22 5.20 -6.70 -9.14
C LYS A 22 3.69 -6.90 -9.12
N THR A 23 2.94 -5.96 -8.56
CA THR A 23 1.49 -6.10 -8.41
C THR A 23 0.76 -5.93 -9.75
N SER A 24 -0.44 -6.52 -9.86
CA SER A 24 -1.25 -6.49 -11.08
C SER A 24 -1.40 -5.08 -11.65
N GLY A 25 -1.09 -4.90 -12.93
CA GLY A 25 -1.19 -3.64 -13.62
C GLY A 25 -0.12 -2.60 -13.29
N SER A 26 0.85 -2.92 -12.43
CA SER A 26 1.90 -1.99 -12.06
C SER A 26 3.07 -2.01 -13.06
N TYR A 27 3.78 -0.88 -13.11
CA TYR A 27 4.99 -0.71 -13.90
C TYR A 27 5.87 0.37 -13.27
N ALA A 28 7.14 0.35 -13.59
CA ALA A 28 8.08 1.43 -13.32
C ALA A 28 8.53 2.04 -14.67
N ILE A 29 9.04 3.26 -14.63
CA ILE A 29 9.54 3.96 -15.81
C ILE A 29 11.03 4.19 -15.63
N ILE A 30 11.82 3.85 -16.63
CA ILE A 30 13.24 4.21 -16.69
C ILE A 30 13.34 5.73 -16.95
N VAL A 31 13.92 6.47 -16.02
CA VAL A 31 14.02 7.93 -16.09
C VAL A 31 15.34 8.35 -16.70
N SER A 32 16.44 7.75 -16.27
CA SER A 32 17.78 8.02 -16.76
C SER A 32 18.71 6.85 -16.48
N GLN A 33 19.74 6.72 -17.30
CA GLN A 33 20.79 5.73 -17.16
C GLN A 33 22.14 6.45 -17.18
N SER A 34 23.04 6.05 -16.28
CA SER A 34 24.44 6.49 -16.26
C SER A 34 25.30 5.26 -16.53
N GLU A 35 25.98 5.29 -17.66
CA GLU A 35 26.91 4.22 -18.06
C GLU A 35 28.17 4.24 -17.20
N GLU A 36 28.68 5.43 -16.88
CA GLU A 36 29.88 5.62 -16.07
C GLU A 36 29.74 4.99 -14.67
N ASP A 37 28.62 5.24 -14.01
CA ASP A 37 28.33 4.71 -12.67
C ASP A 37 27.67 3.32 -12.69
N ASN A 38 27.27 2.82 -13.84
CA ASN A 38 26.44 1.65 -14.01
C ASN A 38 25.17 1.68 -13.12
N LYS A 39 24.47 2.82 -13.16
CA LYS A 39 23.27 3.08 -12.36
C LYS A 39 22.07 3.49 -13.23
N THR A 40 20.91 2.99 -12.89
CA THR A 40 19.64 3.32 -13.55
C THR A 40 18.68 3.96 -12.56
N LYS A 41 18.13 5.10 -12.89
CA LYS A 41 17.10 5.78 -12.08
C LYS A 41 15.72 5.41 -12.57
N LEU A 42 14.93 4.83 -11.68
CA LEU A 42 13.57 4.37 -11.94
C LEU A 42 12.54 5.23 -11.21
N LYS A 43 11.41 5.49 -11.85
CA LYS A 43 10.21 6.03 -11.22
C LYS A 43 9.25 4.88 -10.90
N LEU A 44 9.08 4.60 -9.63
CA LEU A 44 8.20 3.53 -9.13
C LEU A 44 6.71 3.90 -9.22
N PRO A 45 5.78 2.94 -9.14
CA PRO A 45 4.34 3.19 -9.17
C PRO A 45 3.87 4.19 -8.10
N SER A 46 4.54 4.27 -6.95
CA SER A 46 4.28 5.26 -5.90
C SER A 46 4.68 6.69 -6.27
N GLY A 47 5.39 6.88 -7.40
CA GLY A 47 5.95 8.17 -7.82
C GLY A 47 7.36 8.44 -7.27
N VAL A 48 7.85 7.63 -6.35
CA VAL A 48 9.21 7.76 -5.81
C VAL A 48 10.23 7.38 -6.88
N LYS A 49 11.29 8.19 -6.99
CA LYS A 49 12.44 7.87 -7.84
C LYS A 49 13.45 7.08 -7.02
N LYS A 50 13.91 5.95 -7.56
CA LYS A 50 14.90 5.07 -6.92
C LYS A 50 16.00 4.73 -7.91
N THR A 51 17.23 4.69 -7.42
CA THR A 51 18.39 4.28 -8.22
C THR A 51 18.69 2.81 -7.93
N VAL A 52 18.89 2.03 -8.97
CA VAL A 52 19.28 0.62 -8.92
C VAL A 52 20.55 0.42 -9.76
N SER A 53 21.24 -0.70 -9.55
CA SER A 53 22.37 -1.07 -10.40
C SER A 53 21.91 -1.32 -11.85
N GLY A 54 22.74 -0.95 -12.82
CA GLY A 54 22.49 -1.22 -14.23
C GLY A 54 22.47 -2.75 -14.54
N ASN A 55 23.06 -3.58 -13.69
CA ASN A 55 23.03 -5.03 -13.81
C ASN A 55 21.73 -5.67 -13.27
N ALA A 56 20.85 -4.86 -12.63
CA ALA A 56 19.55 -5.34 -12.17
C ALA A 56 18.68 -5.72 -13.36
N ARG A 57 18.02 -6.86 -13.27
CA ARG A 57 17.14 -7.37 -14.34
C ARG A 57 15.73 -6.80 -14.16
N ALA A 58 15.02 -6.67 -15.25
CA ALA A 58 13.63 -6.27 -15.28
C ALA A 58 12.90 -6.94 -16.45
N MET A 59 11.59 -7.04 -16.35
CA MET A 59 10.74 -7.46 -17.46
C MET A 59 10.22 -6.22 -18.17
N LEU A 60 10.20 -6.25 -19.50
CA LEU A 60 9.65 -5.18 -20.30
C LEU A 60 8.11 -5.23 -20.27
N GLY A 61 7.48 -4.08 -20.07
CA GLY A 61 6.03 -3.92 -20.11
C GLY A 61 5.38 -3.74 -18.74
N ILE A 62 4.12 -4.14 -18.65
CA ILE A 62 3.21 -3.94 -17.53
C ILE A 62 2.82 -5.31 -16.97
N VAL A 63 2.66 -5.42 -15.67
CA VAL A 63 2.19 -6.67 -15.03
C VAL A 63 0.75 -6.96 -15.45
N ALA A 64 0.48 -8.20 -15.83
CA ALA A 64 -0.86 -8.64 -16.19
C ALA A 64 -1.88 -8.50 -15.05
N GLY A 65 -3.17 -8.39 -15.39
CA GLY A 65 -4.26 -8.29 -14.42
C GLY A 65 -4.51 -6.88 -13.90
N GLY A 66 -4.15 -5.85 -14.65
CA GLY A 66 -4.55 -4.46 -14.38
C GLY A 66 -6.06 -4.27 -14.40
N GLY A 67 -6.56 -3.26 -13.67
CA GLY A 67 -8.00 -2.98 -13.57
C GLY A 67 -8.79 -3.94 -12.67
N ARG A 68 -8.16 -4.92 -12.04
CA ARG A 68 -8.83 -5.88 -11.16
C ARG A 68 -9.61 -5.23 -10.02
N ILE A 69 -9.09 -4.13 -9.47
CA ILE A 69 -9.73 -3.40 -8.37
C ILE A 69 -10.88 -2.49 -8.83
N ASP A 70 -11.03 -2.27 -10.13
CA ASP A 70 -12.09 -1.40 -10.70
C ASP A 70 -13.46 -2.07 -10.65
N LYS A 71 -13.48 -3.41 -10.60
CA LYS A 71 -14.72 -4.17 -10.47
C LYS A 71 -15.30 -4.01 -9.06
N PRO A 72 -16.53 -3.45 -8.90
CA PRO A 72 -17.16 -3.33 -7.59
C PRO A 72 -17.51 -4.70 -7.01
N VAL A 73 -17.34 -4.89 -5.72
CA VAL A 73 -17.65 -6.16 -5.05
C VAL A 73 -19.16 -6.40 -4.90
N LEU A 74 -19.96 -5.36 -4.92
CA LEU A 74 -21.42 -5.30 -4.87
C LEU A 74 -22.06 -5.83 -3.57
N LYS A 75 -21.64 -6.96 -3.04
CA LYS A 75 -22.27 -7.58 -1.86
C LYS A 75 -21.26 -8.20 -0.90
N ALA A 76 -21.65 -8.30 0.36
CA ALA A 76 -20.84 -8.89 1.42
C ALA A 76 -20.46 -10.36 1.16
N GLY A 77 -21.35 -11.14 0.54
CA GLY A 77 -21.06 -12.53 0.17
C GLY A 77 -19.87 -12.68 -0.78
N ASN A 78 -19.74 -11.79 -1.78
CA ASN A 78 -18.59 -11.79 -2.69
C ASN A 78 -17.30 -11.46 -1.94
N GLN A 79 -17.36 -10.50 -1.03
CA GLN A 79 -16.24 -10.13 -0.17
C GLN A 79 -15.84 -11.27 0.76
N TYR A 80 -16.82 -11.95 1.36
CA TYR A 80 -16.60 -13.12 2.22
C TYR A 80 -15.85 -14.21 1.48
N HIS A 81 -16.32 -14.63 0.30
CA HIS A 81 -15.67 -15.66 -0.50
C HIS A 81 -14.28 -15.26 -0.97
N LYS A 82 -14.09 -13.98 -1.32
CA LYS A 82 -12.77 -13.44 -1.68
C LYS A 82 -11.75 -13.59 -0.54
N TYR A 83 -12.15 -13.32 0.70
CA TYR A 83 -11.24 -13.40 1.84
C TYR A 83 -11.11 -14.79 2.44
N LYS A 84 -12.12 -15.65 2.28
CA LYS A 84 -12.07 -17.06 2.72
C LYS A 84 -10.92 -17.84 2.07
N ALA A 85 -10.63 -17.55 0.81
CA ALA A 85 -9.49 -18.16 0.09
C ALA A 85 -8.12 -17.57 0.47
N LYS A 86 -8.09 -16.56 1.32
CA LYS A 86 -6.88 -15.82 1.73
C LYS A 86 -6.69 -15.92 3.23
N ARG A 87 -5.58 -15.38 3.74
CA ARG A 87 -5.25 -15.36 5.18
C ARG A 87 -5.83 -14.17 5.93
N HIS A 88 -6.76 -13.43 5.32
CA HIS A 88 -7.39 -12.27 5.95
C HIS A 88 -8.66 -12.67 6.68
N VAL A 89 -8.73 -12.32 7.95
CA VAL A 89 -9.97 -12.49 8.75
C VAL A 89 -10.97 -11.42 8.31
N TRP A 90 -12.11 -11.89 7.83
CA TRP A 90 -13.21 -11.02 7.42
C TRP A 90 -14.56 -11.77 7.60
N PRO A 91 -15.66 -11.15 8.06
CA PRO A 91 -15.76 -9.77 8.57
C PRO A 91 -15.02 -9.59 9.89
N ARG A 92 -14.65 -8.34 10.21
CA ARG A 92 -13.95 -7.99 11.45
C ARG A 92 -14.82 -7.05 12.29
N ALA A 93 -15.12 -7.45 13.52
CA ALA A 93 -15.85 -6.60 14.45
C ALA A 93 -15.06 -5.34 14.81
N LYS A 94 -15.76 -4.23 14.97
CA LYS A 94 -15.15 -2.98 15.43
C LYS A 94 -14.88 -3.08 16.93
N GLY A 95 -13.74 -2.58 17.39
CA GLY A 95 -13.39 -2.57 18.81
C GLY A 95 -14.42 -1.87 19.71
N VAL A 96 -15.08 -0.83 19.20
CA VAL A 96 -16.15 -0.11 19.92
C VAL A 96 -17.42 -0.94 20.15
N CYS A 97 -17.61 -2.03 19.38
CA CYS A 97 -18.75 -2.94 19.55
C CYS A 97 -18.43 -4.13 20.46
N MET A 98 -17.22 -4.19 20.99
CA MET A 98 -16.76 -5.25 21.88
C MET A 98 -16.93 -4.87 23.35
N ASN A 99 -16.72 -5.84 24.23
CA ASN A 99 -16.68 -5.59 25.67
C ASN A 99 -15.32 -4.98 26.08
N PRO A 100 -15.26 -4.28 27.24
CA PRO A 100 -14.01 -3.68 27.73
C PRO A 100 -12.87 -4.68 27.92
N VAL A 101 -13.21 -5.93 28.26
CA VAL A 101 -12.22 -7.01 28.44
C VAL A 101 -11.54 -7.41 27.13
N GLU A 102 -12.23 -7.25 26.01
CA GLU A 102 -11.76 -7.71 24.70
C GLU A 102 -11.01 -6.63 23.91
N HIS A 103 -11.34 -5.37 24.16
CA HIS A 103 -10.75 -4.27 23.39
C HIS A 103 -10.71 -2.96 24.21
N PRO A 104 -9.62 -2.16 24.10
CA PRO A 104 -9.51 -0.88 24.80
C PRO A 104 -10.60 0.16 24.47
N PHE A 105 -11.27 0.02 23.33
CA PHE A 105 -12.39 0.87 22.90
C PHE A 105 -13.76 0.27 23.21
N GLY A 106 -13.79 -0.88 23.84
CA GLY A 106 -15.03 -1.58 24.17
C GLY A 106 -15.75 -1.03 25.39
N GLY A 107 -17.01 -1.41 25.52
CA GLY A 107 -17.87 -1.06 26.64
C GLY A 107 -18.59 0.29 26.49
N GLY A 108 -19.33 0.66 27.52
CA GLY A 108 -20.14 1.89 27.57
C GLY A 108 -21.57 1.70 26.99
N ASN A 109 -22.40 2.74 27.22
CA ASN A 109 -23.80 2.75 26.73
C ASN A 109 -23.90 3.17 25.26
N GLN A 110 -22.91 3.86 24.75
CA GLN A 110 -22.85 4.31 23.35
C GLN A 110 -21.52 3.91 22.73
N GLN A 111 -21.55 3.63 21.44
CA GLN A 111 -20.36 3.26 20.70
C GLN A 111 -19.51 4.49 20.40
N HIS A 112 -18.52 4.77 21.24
CA HIS A 112 -17.52 5.81 21.06
C HIS A 112 -16.19 5.40 21.62
N LEU A 113 -15.11 6.08 21.21
CA LEU A 113 -13.76 5.70 21.64
C LEU A 113 -13.51 6.02 23.12
N GLY A 114 -14.05 7.12 23.64
CA GLY A 114 -13.91 7.57 25.03
C GLY A 114 -12.50 7.97 25.44
N LYS A 115 -11.51 7.75 24.58
CA LYS A 115 -10.09 8.08 24.77
C LYS A 115 -9.44 8.38 23.42
N PRO A 116 -8.25 9.06 23.41
CA PRO A 116 -7.54 9.32 22.17
C PRO A 116 -7.26 8.03 21.39
N SER A 117 -7.53 8.03 20.09
CA SER A 117 -7.22 6.90 19.20
C SER A 117 -5.76 6.88 18.75
N THR A 118 -5.05 8.00 18.90
CA THR A 118 -3.61 8.10 18.59
C THR A 118 -2.79 7.51 19.73
N VAL A 119 -1.86 6.63 19.39
CA VAL A 119 -0.97 5.98 20.34
C VAL A 119 0.48 6.06 19.87
N ARG A 120 1.41 6.04 20.81
CA ARG A 120 2.85 6.02 20.51
C ARG A 120 3.25 4.67 19.92
N ARG A 121 4.37 4.63 19.22
CA ARG A 121 4.87 3.39 18.60
C ARG A 121 5.34 2.36 19.63
N ASP A 122 5.88 2.81 20.76
CA ASP A 122 6.45 2.00 21.84
C ASP A 122 5.43 1.54 22.88
N ILE A 123 4.15 1.79 22.65
CA ILE A 123 3.09 1.37 23.57
C ILE A 123 3.01 -0.15 23.66
N PRO A 124 2.75 -0.73 24.86
CA PRO A 124 2.65 -2.18 25.04
C PRO A 124 1.58 -2.84 24.16
N HIS A 125 1.80 -4.14 23.90
CA HIS A 125 0.80 -4.97 23.24
C HIS A 125 -0.53 -4.97 24.03
N GLY A 126 -1.63 -5.13 23.32
CA GLY A 126 -2.97 -5.04 23.89
C GLY A 126 -3.51 -3.61 23.92
N ARG A 127 -2.70 -2.61 24.29
CA ARG A 127 -3.06 -1.20 24.21
C ARG A 127 -2.74 -0.56 22.86
N LYS A 128 -1.96 -1.23 22.02
CA LYS A 128 -1.53 -0.75 20.70
C LYS A 128 -2.66 -0.88 19.67
N VAL A 129 -3.67 -0.07 19.81
CA VAL A 129 -4.85 -0.02 18.95
C VAL A 129 -5.11 1.41 18.49
N GLY A 130 -5.78 1.56 17.34
CA GLY A 130 -6.07 2.86 16.77
C GLY A 130 -5.00 3.37 15.81
N LEU A 131 -4.74 4.66 15.84
CA LEU A 131 -3.78 5.31 14.94
C LEU A 131 -2.38 5.27 15.55
N ILE A 132 -1.61 4.27 15.17
CA ILE A 132 -0.27 4.03 15.73
C ILE A 132 0.73 5.03 15.13
N ALA A 133 1.41 5.77 16.00
CA ALA A 133 2.41 6.77 15.62
C ALA A 133 1.92 7.78 14.57
N ALA A 134 0.67 8.17 14.63
CA ALA A 134 0.10 9.13 13.70
C ALA A 134 0.79 10.50 13.87
N ARG A 135 1.32 11.03 12.78
CA ARG A 135 1.96 12.37 12.77
C ARG A 135 0.93 13.48 12.84
N ARG A 136 -0.27 13.23 12.35
CA ARG A 136 -1.42 14.11 12.41
C ARG A 136 -2.71 13.33 12.16
N THR A 137 -3.83 13.92 12.53
CA THR A 137 -5.17 13.41 12.27
C THR A 137 -6.01 14.50 11.60
N GLY A 138 -7.22 14.15 11.19
CA GLY A 138 -8.16 15.07 10.59
C GLY A 138 -7.90 15.36 9.10
N ARG A 139 -8.79 16.14 8.52
CA ARG A 139 -8.76 16.50 7.10
C ARG A 139 -7.64 17.50 6.81
N LEU A 140 -6.83 17.22 5.78
CA LEU A 140 -5.85 18.17 5.26
C LEU A 140 -6.56 19.30 4.52
N ARG A 141 -6.39 20.54 5.01
CA ARG A 141 -6.83 21.75 4.31
C ARG A 141 -5.58 22.46 3.78
N GLY A 142 -5.65 22.99 2.55
CA GLY A 142 -4.59 23.81 1.94
C GLY A 142 -3.31 23.07 1.54
N GLY A 143 -3.24 21.75 1.66
CA GLY A 143 -2.14 20.94 1.13
C GLY A 143 -2.35 20.62 -0.35
N LYS A 144 -1.27 20.38 -1.10
CA LYS A 144 -1.39 19.76 -2.43
C LYS A 144 -2.13 18.44 -2.25
N GLN A 145 -3.37 18.38 -2.67
CA GLN A 145 -4.07 17.10 -2.80
C GLN A 145 -3.17 16.22 -3.67
N LYS A 146 -2.73 15.09 -3.16
CA LYS A 146 -2.19 14.05 -4.02
C LYS A 146 -3.31 13.74 -5.01
N LYS A 147 -3.18 14.23 -6.23
CA LYS A 147 -4.07 13.79 -7.32
C LYS A 147 -4.04 12.28 -7.26
N VAL A 148 -5.18 11.67 -7.01
CA VAL A 148 -5.37 10.24 -7.19
C VAL A 148 -5.15 10.01 -8.67
N LYS A 149 -3.93 9.62 -9.05
CA LYS A 149 -3.60 9.28 -10.43
C LYS A 149 -4.36 8.02 -10.78
N GLY A 150 -5.37 8.16 -11.59
CA GLY A 150 -6.14 7.04 -12.12
C GLY A 150 -7.54 7.37 -12.61
N MET A 151 -7.91 8.67 -12.70
CA MET A 151 -9.14 9.10 -13.34
C MET A 151 -8.83 10.16 -14.40
N GLU A 152 -8.13 9.78 -15.43
CA GLU A 152 -8.21 10.44 -16.72
C GLU A 152 -8.61 9.34 -17.69
N ALA A 153 -9.88 9.42 -18.13
CA ALA A 153 -10.42 8.64 -19.23
C ALA A 153 -9.69 9.01 -20.53
#